data_6ce60e8783a802750a3f5a627c58909d
#
_entry.id   6ce60e8783a802750a3f5a627c58909d
#
_cell.length_a   1.000
_cell.length_b   1.000
_cell.length_c   1.000
_cell.angle_alpha   90.00
_cell.angle_beta   90.00
_cell.angle_gamma   90.00
#
_symmetry.space_group_name_H-M   'P 1'
#
loop_
_entity.id
_entity.type
_entity.pdbx_description
1 polymer ?
#
loop_
_entity_poly.entity_id
_entity_poly.type
_entity_poly.pdbx_seq_one_letter_code
_entity_poly.pdbx_strand_id
1 'polypeptide(L)'
;LIYGFNRMLRFNSKGEFNLPVGDVDFNKNTFVALDDYLRLVKEKPIEWYNTDFNTFLNGIDYCAGDLIYLDPPYLISSSEYNKLWNEENERGLLAVLDKLSERGTRWAISNVTHYRGKVNELFLNWSNKYNSFPIKSNYISFNDNSVKKFNEVLITNY
;
A
#
# COMPACT_ATOMS: atom_id res chain seq x y z
N LEU A 1 -3.07 -8.28 -17.21
CA LEU A 1 -2.36 -7.25 -16.42
C LEU A 1 -1.32 -6.49 -17.25
N ILE A 2 -0.45 -7.18 -17.94
CA ILE A 2 0.67 -6.56 -18.70
C ILE A 2 0.15 -5.58 -19.77
N TYR A 3 -0.93 -5.93 -20.44
CA TYR A 3 -1.53 -5.12 -21.51
C TYR A 3 -2.56 -4.10 -21.04
N GLY A 4 -2.92 -4.10 -19.77
CA GLY A 4 -3.85 -3.12 -19.21
C GLY A 4 -3.19 -1.75 -19.04
N PHE A 5 -3.96 -0.68 -19.29
CA PHE A 5 -3.50 0.70 -19.10
C PHE A 5 -2.92 0.88 -17.68
N ASN A 6 -1.69 1.39 -17.58
CA ASN A 6 -0.93 1.53 -16.33
C ASN A 6 -0.78 0.24 -15.51
N ARG A 7 -0.91 -0.94 -16.13
CA ARG A 7 -0.84 -2.25 -15.46
C ARG A 7 -1.84 -2.44 -14.32
N MET A 8 -2.92 -1.68 -14.32
CA MET A 8 -3.97 -1.76 -13.32
C MET A 8 -4.92 -2.94 -13.58
N LEU A 9 -5.58 -3.40 -12.52
CA LEU A 9 -6.75 -4.27 -12.60
C LEU A 9 -7.99 -3.43 -12.33
N ARG A 10 -8.95 -3.46 -13.27
CA ARG A 10 -10.27 -2.85 -13.07
C ARG A 10 -11.34 -3.75 -13.64
N PHE A 11 -12.38 -3.95 -12.88
CA PHE A 11 -13.55 -4.73 -13.26
C PHE A 11 -14.79 -3.85 -13.24
N ASN A 12 -15.73 -4.11 -14.13
CA ASN A 12 -17.04 -3.46 -14.13
C ASN A 12 -17.95 -4.08 -13.03
N SER A 13 -19.18 -3.55 -12.89
CA SER A 13 -20.14 -4.04 -11.91
C SER A 13 -20.59 -5.51 -12.14
N LYS A 14 -20.30 -6.08 -13.30
CA LYS A 14 -20.56 -7.48 -13.64
C LYS A 14 -19.37 -8.41 -13.37
N GLY A 15 -18.26 -7.88 -12.85
CA GLY A 15 -17.04 -8.63 -12.62
C GLY A 15 -16.19 -8.87 -13.87
N GLU A 16 -16.48 -8.23 -15.00
CA GLU A 16 -15.73 -8.36 -16.23
C GLU A 16 -14.57 -7.35 -16.26
N PHE A 17 -13.42 -7.79 -16.79
CA PHE A 17 -12.24 -6.90 -16.94
C PHE A 17 -12.60 -5.71 -17.84
N ASN A 18 -12.44 -4.51 -17.32
CA ASN A 18 -12.84 -3.27 -17.98
C ASN A 18 -11.74 -2.20 -17.86
N LEU A 19 -10.63 -2.46 -18.52
CA LEU A 19 -9.54 -1.49 -18.63
C LEU A 19 -9.12 -1.38 -20.11
N PRO A 20 -8.90 -0.16 -20.61
CA PRO A 20 -8.32 0.02 -21.96
C PRO A 20 -6.96 -0.66 -22.08
N VAL A 21 -6.61 -1.05 -23.30
CA VAL A 21 -5.25 -1.53 -23.61
C VAL A 21 -4.28 -0.37 -23.36
N GLY A 22 -3.18 -0.65 -22.67
CA GLY A 22 -2.11 0.31 -22.42
C GLY A 22 -1.06 0.29 -23.53
N ASP A 23 -0.17 1.28 -23.51
CA ASP A 23 0.92 1.41 -24.49
C ASP A 23 2.11 0.47 -24.21
N VAL A 24 2.02 -0.35 -23.16
CA VAL A 24 3.09 -1.27 -22.77
C VAL A 24 2.92 -2.59 -23.45
N ASP A 25 3.85 -2.91 -24.34
CA ASP A 25 3.92 -4.22 -25.01
C ASP A 25 4.79 -5.21 -24.21
N PHE A 26 4.61 -6.51 -24.52
CA PHE A 26 5.45 -7.59 -23.98
C PHE A 26 6.77 -7.61 -24.74
N ASN A 27 7.71 -6.80 -24.32
CA ASN A 27 9.03 -6.68 -24.91
C ASN A 27 10.09 -7.52 -24.18
N LYS A 28 11.32 -7.53 -24.71
CA LYS A 28 12.45 -8.27 -24.14
C LYS A 28 12.70 -7.92 -22.65
N ASN A 29 12.58 -6.65 -22.27
CA ASN A 29 12.82 -6.23 -20.89
C ASN A 29 11.71 -6.77 -19.95
N THR A 30 10.46 -6.77 -20.42
CA THR A 30 9.34 -7.37 -19.68
C THR A 30 9.53 -8.86 -19.50
N PHE A 31 10.00 -9.55 -20.55
CA PHE A 31 10.30 -10.98 -20.48
C PHE A 31 11.39 -11.28 -19.45
N VAL A 32 12.52 -10.57 -19.51
CA VAL A 32 13.63 -10.75 -18.55
C VAL A 32 13.16 -10.49 -17.11
N ALA A 33 12.43 -9.38 -16.88
CA ALA A 33 11.91 -9.08 -15.56
C ALA A 33 10.94 -10.13 -15.01
N LEU A 34 10.12 -10.72 -15.90
CA LEU A 34 9.21 -11.81 -15.52
C LEU A 34 9.97 -13.10 -15.19
N ASP A 35 10.98 -13.45 -15.99
CA ASP A 35 11.81 -14.63 -15.75
C ASP A 35 12.59 -14.50 -14.42
N ASP A 36 13.20 -13.35 -14.17
CA ASP A 36 13.87 -13.04 -12.92
C ASP A 36 12.91 -13.12 -11.71
N TYR A 37 11.69 -12.60 -11.86
CA TYR A 37 10.66 -12.70 -10.82
C TYR A 37 10.28 -14.16 -10.54
N LEU A 38 10.01 -14.95 -11.58
CA LEU A 38 9.63 -16.36 -11.44
C LEU A 38 10.74 -17.19 -10.80
N ARG A 39 12.00 -16.90 -11.15
CA ARG A 39 13.17 -17.52 -10.51
C ARG A 39 13.25 -17.16 -9.04
N LEU A 40 13.14 -15.86 -8.71
CA LEU A 40 13.18 -15.37 -7.33
C LEU A 40 12.10 -16.03 -6.45
N VAL A 41 10.86 -16.12 -6.96
CA VAL A 41 9.74 -16.73 -6.23
C VAL A 41 9.96 -18.22 -5.97
N LYS A 42 10.67 -18.92 -6.88
CA LYS A 42 11.02 -20.34 -6.67
C LYS A 42 12.17 -20.54 -5.69
N GLU A 43 13.14 -19.63 -5.67
CA GLU A 43 14.34 -19.73 -4.85
C GLU A 43 14.14 -19.22 -3.41
N LYS A 44 13.18 -18.34 -3.19
CA LYS A 44 12.91 -17.74 -1.87
C LYS A 44 11.71 -18.40 -1.19
N PRO A 45 11.76 -18.61 0.13
CA PRO A 45 10.63 -19.10 0.90
C PRO A 45 9.58 -17.98 1.07
N ILE A 46 8.77 -17.77 0.04
CA ILE A 46 7.70 -16.75 0.03
C ILE A 46 6.38 -17.45 0.30
N GLU A 47 5.68 -17.01 1.33
CA GLU A 47 4.33 -17.44 1.64
C GLU A 47 3.32 -16.36 1.21
N TRP A 48 2.22 -16.76 0.60
CA TRP A 48 1.20 -15.87 0.07
C TRP A 48 -0.10 -16.05 0.86
N TYR A 49 -0.63 -14.93 1.36
CA TYR A 49 -1.88 -14.92 2.10
C TYR A 49 -2.89 -14.01 1.41
N ASN A 50 -4.15 -14.45 1.36
CA ASN A 50 -5.28 -13.64 0.91
C ASN A 50 -6.35 -13.66 2.00
N THR A 51 -6.20 -12.76 2.96
CA THR A 51 -7.07 -12.64 4.12
C THR A 51 -7.16 -11.20 4.57
N ASP A 52 -8.11 -10.89 5.43
CA ASP A 52 -8.24 -9.58 6.08
C ASP A 52 -7.00 -9.25 6.91
N PHE A 53 -6.57 -7.98 6.89
CA PHE A 53 -5.35 -7.52 7.57
C PHE A 53 -5.38 -7.77 9.08
N ASN A 54 -6.55 -7.61 9.72
CA ASN A 54 -6.68 -7.79 11.16
C ASN A 54 -6.50 -9.26 11.53
N THR A 55 -7.13 -10.15 10.77
CA THR A 55 -6.95 -11.60 10.91
C THR A 55 -5.49 -11.99 10.68
N PHE A 56 -4.87 -11.48 9.62
CA PHE A 56 -3.48 -11.77 9.28
C PHE A 56 -2.51 -11.29 10.38
N LEU A 57 -2.57 -10.00 10.73
CA LEU A 57 -1.63 -9.40 11.69
C LEU A 57 -1.76 -9.96 13.12
N ASN A 58 -2.95 -10.40 13.53
CA ASN A 58 -3.14 -11.02 14.83
C ASN A 58 -2.86 -12.53 14.85
N GLY A 59 -2.82 -13.18 13.68
CA GLY A 59 -2.62 -14.63 13.54
C GLY A 59 -1.17 -15.07 13.38
N ILE A 60 -0.22 -14.15 13.24
CA ILE A 60 1.20 -14.46 13.05
C ILE A 60 1.94 -14.40 14.39
N ASP A 61 2.77 -15.41 14.64
CA ASP A 61 3.75 -15.42 15.72
C ASP A 61 5.02 -14.70 15.26
N TYR A 62 5.21 -13.47 15.73
CA TYR A 62 6.36 -12.65 15.37
C TYR A 62 7.60 -13.01 16.19
N CYS A 63 8.74 -13.12 15.51
CA CYS A 63 10.04 -13.37 16.10
C CYS A 63 10.86 -12.09 16.27
N ALA A 64 11.85 -12.12 17.14
CA ALA A 64 12.82 -11.03 17.25
C ALA A 64 13.56 -10.85 15.92
N GLY A 65 13.51 -9.66 15.37
CA GLY A 65 14.12 -9.33 14.07
C GLY A 65 13.12 -9.20 12.91
N ASP A 66 11.88 -9.65 13.09
CA ASP A 66 10.84 -9.46 12.07
C ASP A 66 10.53 -7.98 11.86
N LEU A 67 10.18 -7.66 10.62
CA LEU A 67 9.70 -6.35 10.22
C LEU A 67 8.41 -6.50 9.42
N ILE A 68 7.39 -5.79 9.85
CA ILE A 68 6.12 -5.69 9.13
C ILE A 68 6.14 -4.39 8.31
N TYR A 69 5.96 -4.48 7.00
CA TYR A 69 5.72 -3.32 6.16
C TYR A 69 4.26 -3.29 5.70
N LEU A 70 3.63 -2.12 5.83
CA LEU A 70 2.22 -1.92 5.50
C LEU A 70 2.07 -0.79 4.49
N ASP A 71 1.27 -1.06 3.46
CA ASP A 71 0.85 -0.08 2.45
C ASP A 71 -0.68 -0.21 2.28
N PRO A 72 -1.45 0.29 3.25
CA PRO A 72 -2.91 0.21 3.22
C PRO A 72 -3.51 1.17 2.19
N PRO A 73 -4.79 1.01 1.82
CA PRO A 73 -5.50 2.02 1.08
C PRO A 73 -5.50 3.36 1.84
N TYR A 74 -5.24 4.47 1.15
CA TYR A 74 -5.14 5.79 1.79
C TYR A 74 -6.51 6.43 1.94
N LEU A 75 -6.96 6.62 3.18
CA LEU A 75 -8.33 7.06 3.54
C LEU A 75 -8.80 8.30 2.79
N ILE A 76 -7.93 9.29 2.62
CA ILE A 76 -8.27 10.58 1.99
C ILE A 76 -8.01 10.63 0.48
N SER A 77 -7.43 9.57 -0.11
CA SER A 77 -7.17 9.54 -1.54
C SER A 77 -8.37 9.01 -2.33
N SER A 78 -8.52 9.46 -3.57
CA SER A 78 -9.63 9.07 -4.44
C SER A 78 -9.24 7.93 -5.41
N SER A 79 -8.59 6.88 -4.89
CA SER A 79 -8.26 5.70 -5.68
C SER A 79 -9.42 4.71 -5.75
N GLU A 80 -9.55 4.00 -6.86
CA GLU A 80 -10.50 2.88 -7.01
C GLU A 80 -10.28 1.79 -5.94
N TYR A 81 -9.04 1.63 -5.47
CA TYR A 81 -8.67 0.66 -4.42
C TYR A 81 -9.18 1.04 -3.03
N ASN A 82 -9.55 2.31 -2.82
CA ASN A 82 -9.94 2.82 -1.50
C ASN A 82 -11.45 2.78 -1.25
N LYS A 83 -12.25 2.30 -2.20
CA LYS A 83 -13.72 2.32 -2.10
C LYS A 83 -14.29 1.60 -0.88
N LEU A 84 -13.60 0.58 -0.41
CA LEU A 84 -14.00 -0.22 0.75
C LEU A 84 -13.25 0.16 2.03
N TRP A 85 -12.28 1.09 1.94
CA TRP A 85 -11.51 1.57 3.09
C TRP A 85 -12.18 2.78 3.72
N ASN A 86 -12.40 2.74 5.01
CA ASN A 86 -13.08 3.79 5.77
C ASN A 86 -12.36 4.08 7.09
N GLU A 87 -12.85 5.04 7.87
CA GLU A 87 -12.26 5.40 9.16
C GLU A 87 -12.22 4.24 10.16
N GLU A 88 -13.20 3.34 10.15
CA GLU A 88 -13.25 2.19 11.05
C GLU A 88 -12.11 1.22 10.73
N ASN A 89 -11.86 0.93 9.44
CA ASN A 89 -10.73 0.13 9.01
C ASN A 89 -9.40 0.78 9.41
N GLU A 90 -9.26 2.10 9.18
CA GLU A 90 -8.05 2.85 9.55
C GLU A 90 -7.82 2.77 11.07
N ARG A 91 -8.84 3.06 11.90
CA ARG A 91 -8.74 2.94 13.37
C ARG A 91 -8.37 1.54 13.81
N GLY A 92 -8.97 0.52 13.21
CA GLY A 92 -8.67 -0.88 13.47
C GLY A 92 -7.20 -1.21 13.19
N LEU A 93 -6.68 -0.78 12.03
CA LEU A 93 -5.28 -0.98 11.66
C LEU A 93 -4.32 -0.29 12.64
N LEU A 94 -4.57 0.99 12.96
CA LEU A 94 -3.73 1.77 13.88
C LEU A 94 -3.71 1.15 15.28
N ALA A 95 -4.84 0.64 15.76
CA ALA A 95 -4.93 -0.07 17.05
C ALA A 95 -4.13 -1.39 17.06
N VAL A 96 -4.10 -2.12 15.93
CA VAL A 96 -3.26 -3.32 15.81
C VAL A 96 -1.78 -2.94 15.85
N LEU A 97 -1.37 -1.87 15.17
CA LEU A 97 0.03 -1.40 15.19
C LEU A 97 0.47 -0.95 16.59
N ASP A 98 -0.41 -0.34 17.36
CA ASP A 98 -0.14 -0.01 18.76
C ASP A 98 0.16 -1.27 19.59
N LYS A 99 -0.67 -2.31 19.47
CA LYS A 99 -0.46 -3.60 20.15
C LYS A 99 0.82 -4.30 19.72
N LEU A 100 1.17 -4.21 18.43
CA LEU A 100 2.44 -4.76 17.93
C LEU A 100 3.64 -4.00 18.51
N SER A 101 3.53 -2.68 18.67
CA SER A 101 4.55 -1.87 19.34
C SER A 101 4.75 -2.28 20.81
N GLU A 102 3.66 -2.50 21.55
CA GLU A 102 3.70 -2.98 22.94
C GLU A 102 4.39 -4.34 23.07
N ARG A 103 4.30 -5.18 22.05
CA ARG A 103 4.97 -6.48 21.97
C ARG A 103 6.44 -6.39 21.50
N GLY A 104 6.92 -5.20 21.14
CA GLY A 104 8.27 -5.00 20.60
C GLY A 104 8.44 -5.43 19.14
N THR A 105 7.36 -5.73 18.42
CA THR A 105 7.41 -6.06 17.00
C THR A 105 7.65 -4.79 16.18
N ARG A 106 8.65 -4.81 15.29
CA ARG A 106 8.97 -3.67 14.45
C ARG A 106 8.03 -3.60 13.24
N TRP A 107 7.58 -2.40 12.94
CA TRP A 107 6.75 -2.16 11.77
C TRP A 107 7.04 -0.80 11.13
N ALA A 108 6.72 -0.70 9.85
CA ALA A 108 6.72 0.53 9.08
C ALA A 108 5.43 0.61 8.26
N ILE A 109 4.81 1.77 8.21
CA ILE A 109 3.61 2.03 7.42
C ILE A 109 3.78 3.26 6.55
N SER A 110 3.48 3.14 5.24
CA SER A 110 3.32 4.29 4.35
C SER A 110 1.87 4.76 4.38
N ASN A 111 1.65 6.07 4.42
CA ASN A 111 0.31 6.66 4.31
C ASN A 111 0.40 8.14 3.91
N VAL A 112 -0.74 8.72 3.58
CA VAL A 112 -0.88 10.10 3.15
C VAL A 112 -1.55 10.93 4.23
N THR A 113 -0.86 12.00 4.65
CA THR A 113 -1.39 12.94 5.65
C THR A 113 -2.21 14.06 5.04
N HIS A 114 -1.86 14.49 3.81
CA HIS A 114 -2.55 15.57 3.10
C HIS A 114 -2.73 15.21 1.62
N TYR A 115 -3.94 15.41 1.10
CA TYR A 115 -4.25 15.16 -0.31
C TYR A 115 -5.35 16.10 -0.80
N ARG A 116 -5.05 16.95 -1.81
CA ARG A 116 -6.02 17.86 -2.45
C ARG A 116 -6.85 18.69 -1.47
N GLY A 117 -6.20 19.25 -0.44
CA GLY A 117 -6.86 20.06 0.58
C GLY A 117 -7.56 19.27 1.70
N LYS A 118 -7.57 17.94 1.62
CA LYS A 118 -8.02 17.07 2.72
C LYS A 118 -6.85 16.72 3.63
N VAL A 119 -7.13 16.55 4.91
CA VAL A 119 -6.17 16.12 5.93
C VAL A 119 -6.66 14.80 6.54
N ASN A 120 -5.77 13.84 6.68
CA ASN A 120 -6.04 12.62 7.45
C ASN A 120 -5.72 12.88 8.93
N GLU A 121 -6.63 13.55 9.61
CA GLU A 121 -6.46 13.95 11.03
C GLU A 121 -6.28 12.73 11.93
N LEU A 122 -6.99 11.65 11.65
CA LEU A 122 -6.89 10.41 12.39
C LEU A 122 -5.46 9.86 12.39
N PHE A 123 -4.90 9.69 11.18
CA PHE A 123 -3.55 9.17 11.00
C PHE A 123 -2.49 10.15 11.51
N LEU A 124 -2.66 11.45 11.23
CA LEU A 124 -1.73 12.48 11.64
C LEU A 124 -1.60 12.55 13.17
N ASN A 125 -2.72 12.57 13.89
CA ASN A 125 -2.72 12.61 15.36
C ASN A 125 -2.12 11.33 15.96
N TRP A 126 -2.46 10.17 15.40
CA TRP A 126 -1.93 8.89 15.86
C TRP A 126 -0.40 8.79 15.64
N SER A 127 0.09 9.24 14.49
CA SER A 127 1.50 9.12 14.10
C SER A 127 2.47 9.97 14.94
N ASN A 128 1.98 10.99 15.67
CA ASN A 128 2.81 11.87 16.50
C ASN A 128 3.62 11.15 17.58
N LYS A 129 3.24 9.93 17.95
CA LYS A 129 3.94 9.10 18.95
C LYS A 129 5.04 8.21 18.38
N TYR A 130 5.23 8.26 17.05
CA TYR A 130 6.17 7.42 16.30
C TYR A 130 7.15 8.25 15.47
N ASN A 131 8.15 7.61 14.90
CA ASN A 131 9.09 8.26 13.99
C ASN A 131 8.45 8.49 12.62
N SER A 132 8.53 9.71 12.11
CA SER A 132 7.93 10.11 10.84
C SER A 132 8.99 10.58 9.85
N PHE A 133 8.97 10.01 8.65
CA PHE A 133 9.90 10.32 7.57
C PHE A 133 9.11 10.75 6.33
N PRO A 134 9.33 11.95 5.77
CA PRO A 134 8.66 12.38 4.55
C PRO A 134 9.15 11.57 3.35
N ILE A 135 8.22 11.08 2.53
CA ILE A 135 8.53 10.41 1.27
C ILE A 135 8.42 11.44 0.13
N LYS A 136 9.50 11.58 -0.64
CA LYS A 136 9.49 12.38 -1.87
C LYS A 136 8.88 11.53 -2.98
N SER A 137 7.57 11.62 -3.17
CA SER A 137 6.89 10.92 -4.24
C SER A 137 6.58 11.88 -5.40
N ASN A 138 6.98 11.49 -6.61
CA ASN A 138 6.64 12.20 -7.84
C ASN A 138 5.41 11.54 -8.49
N TYR A 139 4.26 11.58 -7.82
CA TYR A 139 3.01 11.16 -8.44
C TYR A 139 2.54 12.19 -9.47
N ILE A 140 3.07 12.07 -10.68
CA ILE A 140 2.56 12.78 -11.85
C ILE A 140 1.34 11.97 -12.32
N SER A 141 0.13 12.50 -12.10
CA SER A 141 -1.07 11.96 -12.74
C SER A 141 -1.04 12.33 -14.22
N PHE A 142 -1.30 11.37 -15.09
CA PHE A 142 -1.33 11.55 -16.55
C PHE A 142 -2.27 12.70 -17.03
N ASN A 143 -3.25 13.07 -16.22
CA ASN A 143 -4.27 14.07 -16.55
C ASN A 143 -4.09 15.41 -15.82
N ASP A 144 -3.05 15.59 -15.02
CA ASP A 144 -2.93 16.81 -14.22
C ASP A 144 -1.46 17.04 -13.82
N ASN A 145 -0.82 17.94 -14.56
CA ASN A 145 0.57 18.39 -14.33
C ASN A 145 0.71 19.37 -13.14
N SER A 146 -0.36 19.64 -12.39
CA SER A 146 -0.26 20.48 -11.20
C SER A 146 0.47 19.72 -10.11
N VAL A 147 1.41 20.42 -9.43
CA VAL A 147 2.06 19.92 -8.21
C VAL A 147 0.97 19.75 -7.15
N LYS A 148 0.47 18.53 -6.99
CA LYS A 148 -0.53 18.23 -5.97
C LYS A 148 0.12 18.39 -4.62
N LYS A 149 -0.53 19.08 -3.70
CA LYS A 149 -0.20 19.05 -2.28
C LYS A 149 -0.54 17.65 -1.76
N PHE A 150 0.41 16.77 -1.92
CA PHE A 150 0.36 15.38 -1.53
C PHE A 150 1.52 15.17 -0.56
N ASN A 151 1.22 14.88 0.69
CA ASN A 151 2.23 14.59 1.69
C ASN A 151 2.14 13.13 2.08
N GLU A 152 3.05 12.34 1.54
CA GLU A 152 3.24 10.95 1.91
C GLU A 152 4.34 10.83 2.95
N VAL A 153 4.12 9.97 3.91
CA VAL A 153 5.06 9.72 5.01
C VAL A 153 5.23 8.23 5.26
N LEU A 154 6.43 7.86 5.69
CA LEU A 154 6.72 6.57 6.29
C LEU A 154 6.74 6.76 7.82
N ILE A 155 5.93 6.02 8.53
CA ILE A 155 5.92 5.99 9.99
C ILE A 155 6.51 4.67 10.46
N THR A 156 7.37 4.72 11.48
CA THR A 156 7.98 3.52 12.08
C THR A 156 7.96 3.61 13.60
N ASN A 157 7.93 2.45 14.26
CA ASN A 157 8.03 2.37 15.72
C ASN A 157 9.45 2.06 16.24
N TYR A 158 10.45 2.15 15.37
CA TYR A 158 11.86 1.90 15.71
C TYR A 158 12.77 2.98 15.14
#